data_af8276b1102f1c80ca1b82c7d0d0804b
#
_entry.id   af8276b1102f1c80ca1b82c7d0d0804b
#
_cell.length_a   1.000
_cell.length_b   1.000
_cell.length_c   1.000
_cell.angle_alpha   90.00
_cell.angle_beta   90.00
_cell.angle_gamma   90.00
#
_symmetry.space_group_name_H-M   'P 1'
#
loop_
_entity.id
_entity.type
_entity.pdbx_description
1 polymer ?
#
loop_
_entity_poly.entity_id
_entity_poly.type
_entity_poly.pdbx_seq_one_letter_code
_entity_poly.pdbx_strand_id
1 'polypeptide(L)'
;MKAVMMQSGKLWVDDIALPEPQDGEVLVRTCACGICGTDLHALKHTSALIETSRAVGGGFKLTTENPVVLGHAWCAEIVDFGPGTGRKLPVGQLVWSV
;
A
#
# COMPACT_ATOMS: atom_id res chain seq x y z
N MET A 1 -1.34 3.33 -14.13
CA MET A 1 -0.10 2.76 -13.56
C MET A 1 -0.25 1.27 -13.32
N LYS A 2 0.83 0.54 -13.42
CA LYS A 2 0.81 -0.91 -13.15
C LYS A 2 0.94 -1.17 -11.65
N ALA A 3 0.14 -2.11 -11.17
CA ALA A 3 0.16 -2.52 -9.78
C ALA A 3 0.03 -4.03 -9.65
N VAL A 4 0.64 -4.58 -8.61
CA VAL A 4 0.43 -5.98 -8.23
C VAL A 4 -0.84 -6.04 -7.39
N MET A 5 -1.82 -6.78 -7.89
CA MET A 5 -3.11 -6.95 -7.23
C MET A 5 -3.20 -8.31 -6.57
N MET A 6 -3.91 -8.37 -5.46
CA MET A 6 -4.14 -9.61 -4.73
C MET A 6 -5.59 -9.69 -4.28
N GLN A 7 -6.18 -10.86 -4.41
CA GLN A 7 -7.49 -11.18 -3.86
C GLN A 7 -7.57 -12.67 -3.56
N SER A 8 -7.79 -13.01 -2.30
CA SER A 8 -8.05 -14.38 -1.84
C SER A 8 -7.09 -15.43 -2.41
N GLY A 9 -5.81 -15.20 -2.29
CA GLY A 9 -4.76 -16.11 -2.73
C GLY A 9 -4.38 -16.02 -4.20
N LYS A 10 -4.95 -15.09 -4.96
CA LYS A 10 -4.62 -14.86 -6.36
C LYS A 10 -3.80 -13.59 -6.51
N LEU A 11 -2.79 -13.63 -7.37
CA LEU A 11 -1.95 -12.49 -7.75
C LEU A 11 -2.06 -12.24 -9.25
N TRP A 12 -2.10 -10.98 -9.62
CA TRP A 12 -2.00 -10.54 -11.02
C TRP A 12 -1.48 -9.12 -11.09
N VAL A 13 -1.02 -8.71 -12.28
CA VAL A 13 -0.64 -7.32 -12.54
C VAL A 13 -1.76 -6.66 -13.33
N ASP A 14 -2.16 -5.47 -12.93
CA ASP A 14 -3.22 -4.72 -13.58
C ASP A 14 -2.84 -3.25 -13.73
N ASP A 15 -3.50 -2.57 -14.64
CA ASP A 15 -3.43 -1.13 -14.77
C ASP A 15 -4.53 -0.50 -13.91
N ILE A 16 -4.13 0.37 -12.99
CA ILE A 16 -5.04 1.09 -12.11
C ILE A 16 -4.90 2.60 -12.34
N ALA A 17 -5.93 3.35 -11.96
CA ALA A 17 -5.89 4.80 -11.99
C ALA A 17 -4.79 5.31 -11.07
N LEU A 18 -4.12 6.39 -11.48
CA LEU A 18 -3.17 7.08 -10.62
C LEU A 18 -3.91 7.63 -9.39
N PRO A 19 -3.46 7.30 -8.16
CA PRO A 19 -4.15 7.78 -6.96
C PRO A 19 -4.00 9.29 -6.81
N GLU A 20 -5.04 9.93 -6.25
CA GLU A 20 -4.98 11.33 -5.84
C GLU A 20 -4.78 11.40 -4.33
N PRO A 21 -3.79 12.19 -3.85
CA PRO A 21 -3.58 12.31 -2.42
C PRO A 21 -4.76 13.03 -1.75
N GLN A 22 -5.28 12.42 -0.70
CA GLN A 22 -6.35 12.99 0.10
C GLN A 22 -5.80 13.95 1.17
N ASP A 23 -6.67 14.46 2.02
CA ASP A 23 -6.30 15.36 3.10
C ASP A 23 -5.26 14.71 4.03
N GLY A 24 -4.13 15.38 4.22
CA GLY A 24 -3.01 14.88 5.02
C GLY A 24 -2.12 13.84 4.35
N GLU A 25 -2.41 13.46 3.11
CA GLU A 25 -1.64 12.44 2.38
C GLU A 25 -0.60 13.06 1.44
N VAL A 26 0.41 12.27 1.14
CA VAL A 26 1.50 12.64 0.23
C VAL A 26 1.52 11.64 -0.93
N LEU A 27 1.62 12.14 -2.15
CA LEU A 27 1.80 11.28 -3.32
C LEU A 27 3.29 11.02 -3.52
N VAL A 28 3.65 9.76 -3.61
CA VAL A 28 5.02 9.32 -3.83
C VAL A 28 5.12 8.47 -5.08
N ARG A 29 6.27 8.55 -5.76
CA ARG A 29 6.60 7.68 -6.89
C ARG A 29 7.50 6.57 -6.38
N THR A 30 7.05 5.32 -6.47
CA THR A 30 7.82 4.17 -6.03
C THR A 30 9.07 3.98 -6.88
N CYS A 31 10.23 3.94 -6.23
CA CYS A 31 11.50 3.63 -6.85
C CYS A 31 11.79 2.12 -6.79
N ALA A 32 11.45 1.49 -5.67
CA ALA A 32 11.62 0.06 -5.46
C ALA A 32 10.63 -0.41 -4.40
N CYS A 33 10.16 -1.64 -4.55
CA CYS A 33 9.32 -2.28 -3.55
C CYS A 33 9.82 -3.70 -3.32
N GLY A 34 10.15 -4.02 -2.07
CA GLY A 34 10.59 -5.34 -1.66
C GLY A 34 9.41 -6.29 -1.41
N ILE A 35 9.69 -7.57 -1.49
CA ILE A 35 8.76 -8.60 -1.05
C ILE A 35 8.98 -8.85 0.43
N CYS A 36 7.97 -8.63 1.23
CA CYS A 36 7.99 -8.88 2.68
C CYS A 36 7.29 -10.22 3.00
N GLY A 37 7.69 -10.85 4.10
CA GLY A 37 7.01 -12.05 4.57
C GLY A 37 5.53 -11.84 4.84
N THR A 38 5.13 -10.64 5.24
CA THR A 38 3.72 -10.28 5.44
C THR A 38 2.93 -10.33 4.13
N ASP A 39 3.53 -9.97 2.99
CA ASP A 39 2.87 -10.09 1.68
C ASP A 39 2.57 -11.54 1.36
N LEU A 40 3.52 -12.45 1.59
CA LEU A 40 3.34 -13.88 1.38
C LEU A 40 2.30 -14.47 2.34
N HIS A 41 2.31 -14.03 3.59
CA HIS A 41 1.33 -14.45 4.58
C HIS A 41 -0.08 -13.99 4.21
N ALA A 42 -0.25 -12.75 3.77
CA ALA A 42 -1.52 -12.22 3.31
C ALA A 42 -2.06 -12.99 2.10
N LEU A 43 -1.18 -13.39 1.17
CA LEU A 43 -1.54 -14.17 0.01
C LEU A 43 -2.04 -15.58 0.40
N LYS A 44 -1.32 -16.28 1.27
CA LYS A 44 -1.61 -17.67 1.66
C LYS A 44 -2.68 -17.79 2.73
N HIS A 45 -2.77 -16.81 3.63
CA HIS A 45 -3.60 -16.87 4.84
C HIS A 45 -4.45 -15.60 5.01
N THR A 46 -5.07 -15.14 3.92
CA THR A 46 -5.83 -13.89 3.89
C THR A 46 -6.89 -13.82 5.00
N SER A 47 -7.72 -14.85 5.14
CA SER A 47 -8.79 -14.87 6.13
C SER A 47 -8.26 -14.86 7.57
N ALA A 48 -7.22 -15.64 7.84
CA ALA A 48 -6.60 -15.69 9.17
C ALA A 48 -5.98 -14.34 9.55
N LEU A 49 -5.34 -13.67 8.60
CA LEU A 49 -4.76 -12.34 8.82
C LEU A 49 -5.83 -11.30 9.11
N ILE A 50 -6.95 -11.31 8.39
CA ILE A 50 -8.08 -10.42 8.63
C ILE A 50 -8.66 -10.64 10.02
N GLU A 51 -8.89 -11.88 10.41
CA GLU A 51 -9.42 -12.22 11.74
C GLU A 51 -8.49 -11.77 12.86
N THR A 52 -7.20 -12.04 12.72
CA THR A 52 -6.20 -11.59 13.70
C THR A 52 -6.16 -10.08 13.82
N SER A 53 -6.18 -9.37 12.71
CA SER A 53 -6.20 -7.91 12.70
C SER A 53 -7.43 -7.35 13.41
N ARG A 54 -8.60 -7.92 13.17
CA ARG A 54 -9.84 -7.53 13.86
C ARG A 54 -9.77 -7.77 15.35
N ALA A 55 -9.23 -8.93 15.77
CA ALA A 55 -9.13 -9.31 17.17
C ALA A 55 -8.27 -8.35 17.99
N VAL A 56 -7.23 -7.77 17.40
CA VAL A 56 -6.33 -6.82 18.05
C VAL A 56 -6.68 -5.36 17.78
N GLY A 57 -7.79 -5.08 17.11
CA GLY A 57 -8.20 -3.72 16.75
C GLY A 57 -7.32 -3.05 15.71
N GLY A 58 -6.62 -3.84 14.90
CA GLY A 58 -5.73 -3.33 13.86
C GLY A 58 -6.46 -2.62 12.72
N GLY A 59 -5.78 -1.67 12.09
CA GLY A 59 -6.29 -0.87 10.99
C GLY A 59 -6.10 -1.51 9.60
N PHE A 60 -5.94 -2.82 9.52
CA PHE A 60 -5.75 -3.51 8.25
C PHE A 60 -7.00 -3.40 7.38
N LYS A 61 -6.86 -2.84 6.19
CA LYS A 61 -7.94 -2.68 5.22
C LYS A 61 -8.05 -3.85 4.24
N LEU A 62 -7.44 -4.97 4.56
CA LEU A 62 -7.49 -6.18 3.74
C LEU A 62 -8.87 -6.83 3.82
N THR A 63 -9.45 -7.17 2.68
CA THR A 63 -10.72 -7.89 2.59
C THR A 63 -10.62 -9.04 1.59
N THR A 64 -11.56 -9.99 1.67
CA THR A 64 -11.69 -11.05 0.67
C THR A 64 -12.64 -10.67 -0.47
N GLU A 65 -13.37 -9.57 -0.33
CA GLU A 65 -14.42 -9.15 -1.26
C GLU A 65 -13.90 -8.29 -2.41
N ASN A 66 -12.81 -7.57 -2.19
CA ASN A 66 -12.24 -6.66 -3.16
C ASN A 66 -10.74 -6.91 -3.35
N PRO A 67 -10.22 -6.71 -4.57
CA PRO A 67 -8.78 -6.76 -4.78
C PRO A 67 -8.08 -5.61 -4.06
N VAL A 68 -6.88 -5.88 -3.59
CA VAL A 68 -6.01 -4.89 -2.95
C VAL A 68 -4.69 -4.78 -3.70
N VAL A 69 -4.10 -3.59 -3.66
CA VAL A 69 -2.74 -3.40 -4.14
C VAL A 69 -1.79 -3.96 -3.09
N LEU A 70 -0.92 -4.87 -3.50
CA LEU A 70 0.05 -5.51 -2.62
C LEU A 70 1.36 -4.72 -2.61
N GLY A 71 2.08 -4.78 -1.49
CA GLY A 71 3.38 -4.15 -1.31
C GLY A 71 3.33 -3.03 -0.26
N HIS A 72 4.23 -3.12 0.73
CA HIS A 72 4.32 -2.13 1.82
C HIS A 72 5.75 -1.79 2.21
N ALA A 73 6.72 -2.60 1.81
CA ALA A 73 8.14 -2.35 2.04
C ALA A 73 8.74 -1.67 0.81
N TRP A 74 8.72 -0.34 0.78
CA TRP A 74 9.09 0.41 -0.42
C TRP A 74 9.99 1.62 -0.11
N CYS A 75 10.72 2.03 -1.14
CA CYS A 75 11.42 3.31 -1.22
C CYS A 75 10.81 4.12 -2.35
N ALA A 76 10.56 5.38 -2.12
CA ALA A 76 9.89 6.25 -3.07
C ALA A 76 10.35 7.70 -2.93
N GLU A 77 10.06 8.52 -3.93
CA GLU A 77 10.28 9.95 -3.85
C GLU A 77 8.96 10.71 -3.81
N ILE A 78 8.93 11.80 -3.05
CA ILE A 78 7.77 12.66 -2.95
C ILE A 78 7.60 13.42 -4.27
N VAL A 79 6.39 13.36 -4.85
CA VAL A 79 6.07 14.05 -6.11
C VAL A 79 4.97 15.09 -5.95
N ASP A 80 4.06 14.93 -4.99
CA ASP A 80 2.98 15.89 -4.75
C ASP A 80 2.41 15.73 -3.33
N PHE A 81 1.58 16.69 -2.93
CA PHE A 81 0.98 16.74 -1.60
C PHE A 81 -0.53 16.90 -1.72
N GLY A 82 -1.27 16.21 -0.87
CA GLY A 82 -2.68 16.47 -0.63
C GLY A 82 -2.89 17.71 0.23
N PRO A 83 -4.15 18.14 0.40
CA PRO A 83 -4.47 19.25 1.28
C PRO A 83 -4.06 18.96 2.73
N GLY A 84 -3.71 19.98 3.48
CA GLY A 84 -3.46 19.87 4.92
C GLY A 84 -2.15 19.19 5.33
N THR A 85 -1.24 18.90 4.40
CA THR A 85 0.02 18.21 4.72
C THR A 85 1.07 19.11 5.38
N GLY A 86 0.96 20.43 5.26
CA GLY A 86 1.96 21.38 5.74
C GLY A 86 3.27 21.39 4.93
N ARG A 87 3.43 20.48 3.97
CA ARG A 87 4.58 20.39 3.04
C ARG A 87 5.94 20.43 3.74
N LYS A 88 6.08 19.67 4.83
CA LYS A 88 7.30 19.68 5.66
C LYS A 88 8.51 19.08 4.97
N LEU A 89 8.29 18.16 4.03
CA LEU A 89 9.35 17.55 3.23
C LEU A 89 9.28 18.07 1.79
N PRO A 90 10.43 18.27 1.14
CA PRO A 90 10.43 18.80 -0.23
C PRO A 90 10.07 17.73 -1.27
N VAL A 91 9.54 18.17 -2.41
CA VAL A 91 9.42 17.31 -3.60
C VAL A 91 10.80 16.77 -3.97
N GLY A 92 10.87 15.50 -4.33
CA GLY A 92 12.13 14.80 -4.62
C GLY A 92 12.77 14.12 -3.41
N GLN A 93 12.28 14.39 -2.19
CA GLN A 93 12.78 13.72 -0.99
C GLN A 93 12.50 12.24 -1.07
N LEU A 94 13.53 11.42 -0.81
CA LEU A 94 13.36 9.97 -0.68
C LEU A 94 12.75 9.64 0.68
N VAL A 95 11.77 8.77 0.65
CA VAL A 95 11.09 8.25 1.83
C VAL A 95 10.93 6.73 1.70
N TRP A 96 10.69 6.06 2.81
CA TRP A 96 10.54 4.61 2.81
C TRP A 96 9.51 4.17 3.85
N SER A 97 8.98 2.99 3.64
CA SER A 97 8.06 2.32 4.56
C SER A 97 8.41 0.84 4.71
N VAL A 98 8.06 0.29 5.81
CA VAL A 98 8.15 -1.14 6.08
C VAL A 98 6.83 -1.66 6.63
#